data_517cedd2dc6c76202a8029be8a3a7109
#
_entry.id   517cedd2dc6c76202a8029be8a3a7109
#
_cell.length_a   1.000
_cell.length_b   1.000
_cell.length_c   1.000
_cell.angle_alpha   90.00
_cell.angle_beta   90.00
_cell.angle_gamma   90.00
#
_symmetry.space_group_name_H-M   'P 1'
#
loop_
_entity.id
_entity.type
_entity.pdbx_description
1 polymer ?
#
loop_
_entity_poly.entity_id
_entity_poly.type
_entity_poly.pdbx_seq_one_letter_code
_entity_poly.pdbx_strand_id
1 'polypeptide(L)'
;MSRQREDSMSIVFRDLLMLLALLMFTLVVLLIPLIKVKQDTAQTQIEKAAGDIIAEISWPADSPADIDLWTDAPGEEKVGYSMPYGKIFNLVRDDLGRDVDYSGLNYEFSFSRGIPDGRYRFSVVYYSDNGEGEPPVEVRASIRYREGKLMIPVYEGKLTLNRPGEERALIGFRMKDQKLVPESRSFAPFEIFQGTLEHAK
;
A
#
# COMPACT_ATOMS: atom_id res chain seq x y z
N MET A 1 8.95 -14.06 -69.98
CA MET A 1 9.05 -15.00 -68.81
C MET A 1 9.40 -14.33 -67.49
N SER A 2 10.08 -13.17 -67.42
CA SER A 2 10.43 -12.45 -66.20
C SER A 2 9.24 -11.86 -65.43
N ARG A 3 8.32 -11.19 -66.08
CA ARG A 3 7.16 -10.49 -65.48
C ARG A 3 6.22 -11.38 -64.67
N GLN A 4 5.91 -12.58 -65.17
CA GLN A 4 5.06 -13.55 -64.43
C GLN A 4 5.72 -14.07 -63.15
N ARG A 5 7.03 -14.11 -63.08
CA ARG A 5 7.76 -14.54 -61.88
C ARG A 5 7.78 -13.46 -60.81
N GLU A 6 7.86 -12.21 -61.19
CA GLU A 6 7.81 -11.05 -60.29
C GLU A 6 6.40 -10.91 -59.65
N ASP A 7 5.34 -11.10 -60.46
CA ASP A 7 3.97 -11.05 -59.97
C ASP A 7 3.69 -12.17 -58.97
N SER A 8 4.17 -13.39 -59.24
CA SER A 8 4.02 -14.52 -58.31
C SER A 8 4.76 -14.33 -56.99
N MET A 9 5.96 -13.76 -57.02
CA MET A 9 6.72 -13.47 -55.80
C MET A 9 6.07 -12.39 -54.95
N SER A 10 5.47 -11.37 -55.59
CA SER A 10 4.75 -10.30 -54.89
C SER A 10 3.46 -10.83 -54.20
N ILE A 11 2.77 -11.80 -54.83
CA ILE A 11 1.57 -12.44 -54.26
C ILE A 11 1.96 -13.27 -53.04
N VAL A 12 2.98 -14.13 -53.15
CA VAL A 12 3.48 -14.97 -52.05
C VAL A 12 3.94 -14.11 -50.89
N PHE A 13 4.63 -13.00 -51.16
CA PHE A 13 5.08 -12.09 -50.12
C PHE A 13 3.93 -11.41 -49.38
N ARG A 14 2.86 -10.98 -50.07
CA ARG A 14 1.66 -10.42 -49.46
C ARG A 14 0.90 -11.45 -48.61
N ASP A 15 0.79 -12.68 -49.11
CA ASP A 15 0.16 -13.77 -48.34
C ASP A 15 0.94 -14.09 -47.09
N LEU A 16 2.28 -14.10 -47.14
CA LEU A 16 3.14 -14.28 -46.00
C LEU A 16 2.94 -13.16 -44.97
N LEU A 17 2.88 -11.91 -45.39
CA LEU A 17 2.63 -10.76 -44.51
C LEU A 17 1.23 -10.83 -43.88
N MET A 18 0.20 -11.24 -44.62
CA MET A 18 -1.15 -11.43 -44.09
C MET A 18 -1.20 -12.54 -43.04
N LEU A 19 -0.54 -13.66 -43.28
CA LEU A 19 -0.46 -14.75 -42.31
C LEU A 19 0.29 -14.31 -41.03
N LEU A 20 1.37 -13.56 -41.18
CA LEU A 20 2.10 -13.02 -40.03
C LEU A 20 1.25 -12.04 -39.22
N ALA A 21 0.52 -11.15 -39.90
CA ALA A 21 -0.39 -10.21 -39.26
C ALA A 21 -1.54 -10.94 -38.52
N LEU A 22 -2.12 -11.98 -39.13
CA LEU A 22 -3.15 -12.82 -38.51
C LEU A 22 -2.61 -13.55 -37.28
N LEU A 23 -1.38 -14.07 -37.35
CA LEU A 23 -0.72 -14.73 -36.22
C LEU A 23 -0.51 -13.75 -35.05
N MET A 24 -0.01 -12.54 -35.34
CA MET A 24 0.19 -11.51 -34.32
C MET A 24 -1.14 -11.05 -33.71
N PHE A 25 -2.19 -10.88 -34.52
CA PHE A 25 -3.52 -10.55 -34.03
C PHE A 25 -4.09 -11.64 -33.12
N THR A 26 -3.96 -12.90 -33.51
CA THR A 26 -4.39 -14.05 -32.69
C THR A 26 -3.65 -14.10 -31.36
N LEU A 27 -2.33 -13.85 -31.39
CA LEU A 27 -1.51 -13.79 -30.18
C LEU A 27 -1.97 -12.69 -29.24
N VAL A 28 -2.24 -11.48 -29.76
CA VAL A 28 -2.77 -10.37 -28.98
C VAL A 28 -4.12 -10.72 -28.33
N VAL A 29 -5.05 -11.30 -29.10
CA VAL A 29 -6.36 -11.73 -28.59
C VAL A 29 -6.22 -12.78 -27.48
N LEU A 30 -5.29 -13.72 -27.60
CA LEU A 30 -5.01 -14.74 -26.58
C LEU A 30 -4.37 -14.15 -25.31
N LEU A 31 -3.66 -13.01 -25.40
CA LEU A 31 -3.05 -12.35 -24.25
C LEU A 31 -4.07 -11.49 -23.46
N ILE A 32 -5.16 -11.04 -24.06
CA ILE A 32 -6.19 -10.22 -23.39
C ILE A 32 -6.75 -10.89 -22.12
N PRO A 33 -7.15 -12.18 -22.11
CA PRO A 33 -7.65 -12.85 -20.92
C PRO A 33 -6.60 -12.94 -19.80
N LEU A 34 -5.31 -13.10 -20.13
CA LEU A 34 -4.22 -13.17 -19.17
C LEU A 34 -4.04 -11.84 -18.40
N ILE A 35 -4.24 -10.70 -19.05
CA ILE A 35 -4.19 -9.38 -18.42
C ILE A 35 -5.38 -9.22 -17.45
N LYS A 36 -6.58 -9.62 -17.86
CA LYS A 36 -7.78 -9.57 -17.01
C LYS A 36 -7.69 -10.51 -15.80
N VAL A 37 -7.20 -11.73 -15.99
CA VAL A 37 -7.01 -12.68 -14.89
C VAL A 37 -6.04 -12.15 -13.85
N LYS A 38 -4.98 -11.44 -14.27
CA LYS A 38 -4.05 -10.84 -13.32
C LYS A 38 -4.67 -9.69 -12.52
N GLN A 39 -5.56 -8.90 -13.12
CA GLN A 39 -6.33 -7.88 -12.41
C GLN A 39 -7.36 -8.51 -11.46
N ASP A 40 -8.10 -9.51 -11.90
CA ASP A 40 -9.11 -10.20 -11.08
C ASP A 40 -8.46 -10.93 -9.90
N THR A 41 -7.26 -11.51 -10.09
CA THR A 41 -6.52 -12.15 -9.00
C THR A 41 -6.02 -11.13 -7.97
N ALA A 42 -5.58 -9.95 -8.41
CA ALA A 42 -5.20 -8.87 -7.50
C ALA A 42 -6.43 -8.34 -6.74
N GLN A 43 -7.57 -8.14 -7.42
CA GLN A 43 -8.83 -7.74 -6.78
C GLN A 43 -9.37 -8.82 -5.84
N THR A 44 -9.30 -10.09 -6.20
CA THR A 44 -9.77 -11.20 -5.36
C THR A 44 -8.87 -11.38 -4.13
N GLN A 45 -7.58 -11.08 -4.20
CA GLN A 45 -6.72 -11.03 -3.02
C GLN A 45 -7.06 -9.84 -2.11
N ILE A 46 -7.45 -8.69 -2.68
CA ILE A 46 -7.93 -7.53 -1.93
C ILE A 46 -9.26 -7.83 -1.23
N GLU A 47 -10.16 -8.60 -1.85
CA GLU A 47 -11.42 -9.05 -1.22
C GLU A 47 -11.20 -9.95 0.01
N LYS A 48 -10.09 -10.68 0.06
CA LYS A 48 -9.69 -11.54 1.18
C LYS A 48 -8.80 -10.83 2.20
N ALA A 49 -8.46 -9.56 1.97
CA ALA A 49 -7.66 -8.81 2.93
C ALA A 49 -8.39 -8.74 4.28
N ALA A 50 -7.70 -9.12 5.33
CA ALA A 50 -8.22 -9.02 6.69
C ALA A 50 -8.47 -7.55 7.03
N GLY A 51 -9.68 -7.25 7.55
CA GLY A 51 -10.01 -5.93 8.07
C GLY A 51 -10.80 -5.02 7.12
N ASP A 52 -11.37 -3.98 7.71
CA ASP A 52 -12.25 -3.02 7.03
C ASP A 52 -11.52 -1.70 6.71
N ILE A 53 -10.56 -1.27 7.54
CA ILE A 53 -9.54 -0.28 7.19
C ILE A 53 -8.19 -0.97 7.30
N ILE A 54 -7.35 -0.78 6.30
CA ILE A 54 -6.01 -1.35 6.23
C ILE A 54 -5.03 -0.20 6.09
N ALA A 55 -4.04 -0.16 6.97
CA ALA A 55 -2.92 0.74 6.91
C ALA A 55 -1.63 -0.09 6.80
N GLU A 56 -0.78 0.28 5.86
CA GLU A 56 0.46 -0.39 5.55
C GLU A 56 1.55 0.65 5.30
N ILE A 57 2.70 0.45 5.88
CA ILE A 57 3.91 1.21 5.59
C ILE A 57 5.03 0.25 5.17
N SER A 58 5.95 0.74 4.35
CA SER A 58 7.16 0.00 3.97
C SER A 58 8.31 0.96 3.69
N TRP A 59 9.53 0.49 3.97
CA TRP A 59 10.77 1.24 3.72
C TRP A 59 11.84 0.30 3.15
N PRO A 60 13.03 0.82 2.72
CA PRO A 60 14.04 -0.01 2.09
C PRO A 60 14.43 -1.23 2.95
N ALA A 61 14.45 -2.40 2.32
CA ALA A 61 14.70 -3.67 3.01
C ALA A 61 16.12 -3.82 3.59
N ASP A 62 17.05 -3.01 3.12
CA ASP A 62 18.42 -2.92 3.60
C ASP A 62 18.63 -1.86 4.70
N SER A 63 17.59 -1.10 5.02
CA SER A 63 17.63 -0.10 6.09
C SER A 63 17.57 -0.77 7.47
N PRO A 64 18.45 -0.39 8.40
CA PRO A 64 18.39 -0.82 9.81
C PRO A 64 17.32 -0.05 10.61
N ALA A 65 16.71 0.98 10.02
CA ALA A 65 15.76 1.85 10.69
C ALA A 65 14.52 1.08 11.17
N ASP A 66 14.13 1.37 12.39
CA ASP A 66 12.89 0.94 13.04
C ASP A 66 11.84 2.05 12.85
N ILE A 67 10.80 1.77 12.07
CA ILE A 67 9.76 2.73 11.67
C ILE A 67 8.39 2.22 12.07
N ASP A 68 7.77 2.90 13.03
CA ASP A 68 6.47 2.53 13.59
C ASP A 68 5.28 3.16 12.88
N LEU A 69 4.25 2.37 12.66
CA LEU A 69 2.92 2.81 12.25
C LEU A 69 2.01 3.02 13.48
N TRP A 70 1.47 4.22 13.61
CA TRP A 70 0.52 4.55 14.66
C TRP A 70 -0.86 4.85 14.10
N THR A 71 -1.89 4.32 14.77
CA THR A 71 -3.29 4.54 14.41
C THR A 71 -4.07 5.06 15.59
N ASP A 72 -5.00 5.99 15.31
CA ASP A 72 -5.92 6.57 16.28
C ASP A 72 -7.35 6.51 15.72
N ALA A 73 -8.25 5.86 16.42
CA ALA A 73 -9.63 5.59 15.99
C ALA A 73 -10.65 5.97 17.07
N PRO A 74 -11.94 6.13 16.70
CA PRO A 74 -12.96 6.60 17.64
C PRO A 74 -13.20 5.62 18.80
N GLY A 75 -13.06 6.09 20.03
CA GLY A 75 -13.43 5.34 21.25
C GLY A 75 -12.47 4.22 21.62
N GLU A 76 -11.25 4.25 21.12
CA GLU A 76 -10.15 3.40 21.57
C GLU A 76 -8.89 4.20 21.92
N GLU A 77 -7.95 3.56 22.59
CA GLU A 77 -6.60 4.06 22.74
C GLU A 77 -5.82 3.89 21.47
N LYS A 78 -4.75 4.68 21.32
CA LYS A 78 -3.89 4.66 20.15
C LYS A 78 -3.20 3.31 20.02
N VAL A 79 -3.16 2.77 18.78
CA VAL A 79 -2.54 1.48 18.48
C VAL A 79 -1.22 1.70 17.75
N GLY A 80 -0.19 1.03 18.22
CA GLY A 80 1.18 1.01 17.72
C GLY A 80 1.97 -0.06 18.48
N TYR A 81 3.30 -0.10 18.34
CA TYR A 81 4.12 -1.16 18.92
C TYR A 81 3.88 -1.40 20.43
N SER A 82 3.71 -0.34 21.23
CA SER A 82 3.51 -0.47 22.69
C SER A 82 2.12 -0.90 23.09
N MET A 83 1.12 -0.78 22.21
CA MET A 83 -0.25 -1.23 22.37
C MET A 83 -0.76 -1.79 21.03
N PRO A 84 -0.35 -3.00 20.66
CA PRO A 84 -0.65 -3.54 19.33
C PRO A 84 -2.11 -4.01 19.17
N TYR A 85 -2.86 -4.14 20.24
CA TYR A 85 -4.23 -4.67 20.21
C TYR A 85 -5.23 -3.68 20.79
N GLY A 86 -5.93 -2.97 19.91
CA GLY A 86 -7.05 -2.10 20.26
C GLY A 86 -8.41 -2.79 20.11
N LYS A 87 -9.49 -2.06 20.36
CA LYS A 87 -10.87 -2.51 20.12
C LYS A 87 -11.20 -2.55 18.63
N ILE A 88 -10.68 -1.59 17.89
CA ILE A 88 -10.92 -1.38 16.46
C ILE A 88 -9.69 -1.84 15.67
N PHE A 89 -8.52 -1.25 15.91
CA PHE A 89 -7.29 -1.59 15.23
C PHE A 89 -6.47 -2.67 15.92
N ASN A 90 -5.73 -3.44 15.11
CA ASN A 90 -4.65 -4.29 15.55
C ASN A 90 -3.43 -4.03 14.66
N LEU A 91 -2.28 -3.76 15.25
CA LEU A 91 -0.98 -3.88 14.62
C LEU A 91 -0.62 -5.37 14.55
N VAL A 92 -0.46 -5.89 13.34
CA VAL A 92 -0.21 -7.33 13.13
C VAL A 92 1.25 -7.62 13.00
N ARG A 93 2.00 -6.67 12.46
CA ARG A 93 3.43 -6.75 12.30
C ARG A 93 4.06 -5.46 12.82
N ASP A 94 4.97 -5.64 13.71
CA ASP A 94 5.92 -4.70 14.26
C ASP A 94 7.30 -5.09 13.73
N ASP A 95 7.93 -4.22 12.95
CA ASP A 95 9.17 -4.50 12.20
C ASP A 95 10.29 -3.63 12.75
N LEU A 96 11.26 -4.25 13.37
CA LEU A 96 12.37 -3.59 14.07
C LEU A 96 13.56 -3.25 13.15
N GLY A 97 13.40 -3.34 11.84
CA GLY A 97 14.42 -3.11 10.83
C GLY A 97 15.27 -4.33 10.47
N ARG A 98 16.12 -4.17 9.44
CA ARG A 98 16.88 -5.24 8.77
C ARG A 98 17.54 -6.28 9.70
N ASP A 99 18.17 -5.84 10.78
CA ASP A 99 19.05 -6.71 11.56
C ASP A 99 18.34 -7.51 12.66
N VAL A 100 17.07 -7.21 12.89
CA VAL A 100 16.26 -7.85 13.93
C VAL A 100 15.19 -8.78 13.36
N ASP A 101 14.95 -8.69 12.05
CA ASP A 101 13.91 -9.44 11.34
C ASP A 101 14.50 -10.38 10.28
N TYR A 102 14.04 -11.64 10.28
CA TYR A 102 14.44 -12.67 9.31
C TYR A 102 13.65 -12.64 8.00
N SER A 103 12.66 -11.75 7.85
CA SER A 103 11.80 -11.70 6.64
C SER A 103 12.52 -11.13 5.43
N GLY A 104 13.54 -10.29 5.64
CA GLY A 104 14.21 -9.51 4.61
C GLY A 104 13.32 -8.45 3.95
N LEU A 105 12.25 -8.05 4.64
CA LEU A 105 11.30 -7.02 4.20
C LEU A 105 11.02 -6.09 5.36
N ASN A 106 11.16 -4.80 5.15
CA ASN A 106 10.81 -3.77 6.12
C ASN A 106 9.40 -3.24 5.84
N TYR A 107 8.42 -3.66 6.66
CA TYR A 107 7.04 -3.16 6.57
C TYR A 107 6.26 -3.37 7.85
N GLU A 108 5.33 -2.49 8.12
CA GLU A 108 4.32 -2.66 9.16
C GLU A 108 2.90 -2.66 8.60
N PHE A 109 2.04 -3.36 9.29
CA PHE A 109 0.68 -3.59 8.84
C PHE A 109 -0.30 -3.54 10.03
N SER A 110 -1.30 -2.67 9.89
CA SER A 110 -2.41 -2.56 10.85
C SER A 110 -3.75 -2.68 10.14
N PHE A 111 -4.71 -3.33 10.78
CA PHE A 111 -6.07 -3.44 10.25
C PHE A 111 -7.14 -3.17 11.30
N SER A 112 -8.31 -2.68 10.86
CA SER A 112 -9.48 -2.49 11.72
C SER A 112 -10.46 -3.67 11.68
N ARG A 113 -11.16 -3.87 12.78
CA ARG A 113 -12.30 -4.79 12.93
C ARG A 113 -13.59 -3.99 12.95
N GLY A 114 -14.00 -3.46 11.81
CA GLY A 114 -15.13 -2.56 11.66
C GLY A 114 -14.72 -1.12 11.40
N ILE A 115 -15.71 -0.28 11.06
CA ILE A 115 -15.56 1.13 10.74
C ILE A 115 -16.57 1.93 11.55
N PRO A 116 -16.39 2.11 12.87
CA PRO A 116 -17.23 3.01 13.67
C PRO A 116 -17.20 4.45 13.12
N ASP A 117 -18.30 5.16 13.29
CA ASP A 117 -18.37 6.57 12.94
C ASP A 117 -17.43 7.39 13.82
N GLY A 118 -16.69 8.30 13.19
CA GLY A 118 -15.78 9.20 13.89
C GLY A 118 -14.53 9.53 13.13
N ARG A 119 -13.55 10.05 13.86
CA ARG A 119 -12.28 10.49 13.31
C ARG A 119 -11.23 9.40 13.39
N TYR A 120 -10.48 9.24 12.31
CA TYR A 120 -9.34 8.36 12.16
C TYR A 120 -8.10 9.17 11.85
N ARG A 121 -6.96 8.83 12.43
CA ARG A 121 -5.66 9.44 12.16
C ARG A 121 -4.58 8.36 12.06
N PHE A 122 -3.61 8.62 11.20
CA PHE A 122 -2.48 7.72 10.95
C PHE A 122 -1.20 8.53 10.90
N SER A 123 -0.18 8.08 11.62
CA SER A 123 1.16 8.66 11.60
C SER A 123 2.21 7.59 11.50
N VAL A 124 3.42 8.00 11.15
CA VAL A 124 4.62 7.18 11.18
C VAL A 124 5.67 7.85 12.04
N VAL A 125 6.42 7.03 12.76
CA VAL A 125 7.47 7.46 13.68
C VAL A 125 8.76 6.80 13.28
N TYR A 126 9.85 7.55 13.20
CA TYR A 126 11.20 7.02 13.17
C TYR A 126 11.62 6.72 14.60
N TYR A 127 11.45 5.47 15.03
CA TYR A 127 11.71 5.11 16.42
C TYR A 127 13.21 5.04 16.71
N SER A 128 13.96 4.28 15.91
CA SER A 128 15.40 4.05 16.11
C SER A 128 16.14 3.84 14.80
N ASP A 129 17.41 4.21 14.75
CA ASP A 129 18.36 3.87 13.69
C ASP A 129 19.18 2.62 14.02
N ASN A 130 18.85 1.96 15.11
CA ASN A 130 19.57 0.80 15.69
C ASN A 130 21.07 1.06 15.91
N GLY A 131 21.46 2.34 16.05
CA GLY A 131 22.83 2.77 16.34
C GLY A 131 23.75 2.86 15.11
N GLU A 132 23.20 2.71 13.90
CA GLU A 132 23.99 2.76 12.66
C GLU A 132 24.12 4.17 12.05
N GLY A 133 23.39 5.15 12.59
CA GLY A 133 23.43 6.52 12.08
C GLY A 133 22.83 6.63 10.69
N GLU A 134 21.70 6.00 10.47
CA GLU A 134 20.99 5.89 9.20
C GLU A 134 20.70 7.27 8.57
N PRO A 135 20.92 7.44 7.26
CA PRO A 135 20.47 8.62 6.52
C PRO A 135 18.94 8.71 6.51
N PRO A 136 18.37 9.84 6.01
CA PRO A 136 16.91 9.97 5.89
C PRO A 136 16.28 8.79 5.17
N VAL A 137 15.19 8.24 5.72
CA VAL A 137 14.52 7.04 5.24
C VAL A 137 13.25 7.42 4.47
N GLU A 138 13.12 6.96 3.22
CA GLU A 138 11.87 7.08 2.44
C GLU A 138 10.88 5.99 2.88
N VAL A 139 9.75 6.39 3.42
CA VAL A 139 8.65 5.51 3.80
C VAL A 139 7.52 5.63 2.77
N ARG A 140 7.05 4.51 2.29
CA ARG A 140 5.82 4.40 1.50
C ARG A 140 4.68 4.03 2.41
N ALA A 141 3.52 4.67 2.24
CA ALA A 141 2.35 4.38 3.04
C ALA A 141 1.09 4.26 2.16
N SER A 142 0.23 3.31 2.52
CA SER A 142 -1.06 3.05 1.89
C SER A 142 -2.13 2.87 2.96
N ILE A 143 -3.24 3.61 2.84
CA ILE A 143 -4.41 3.44 3.71
C ILE A 143 -5.62 3.26 2.83
N ARG A 144 -6.36 2.18 3.06
CA ARG A 144 -7.54 1.79 2.29
C ARG A 144 -8.68 1.42 3.23
N TYR A 145 -9.91 1.65 2.82
CA TYR A 145 -11.08 1.17 3.56
C TYR A 145 -11.99 0.33 2.66
N ARG A 146 -12.77 -0.54 3.29
CA ARG A 146 -13.72 -1.42 2.62
C ARG A 146 -15.05 -0.69 2.40
N GLU A 147 -15.50 -0.64 1.16
CA GLU A 147 -16.86 -0.24 0.78
C GLU A 147 -17.51 -1.39 0.01
N GLY A 148 -18.39 -2.12 0.67
CA GLY A 148 -18.96 -3.35 0.13
C GLY A 148 -17.88 -4.42 -0.11
N LYS A 149 -17.63 -4.77 -1.36
CA LYS A 149 -16.59 -5.73 -1.76
C LYS A 149 -15.28 -5.08 -2.20
N LEU A 150 -15.23 -3.76 -2.29
CA LEU A 150 -14.07 -3.03 -2.81
C LEU A 150 -13.24 -2.46 -1.69
N MET A 151 -11.92 -2.41 -1.89
CA MET A 151 -10.99 -1.65 -1.08
C MET A 151 -10.72 -0.31 -1.75
N ILE A 152 -11.18 0.76 -1.13
CA ILE A 152 -11.08 2.14 -1.65
C ILE A 152 -9.85 2.82 -1.05
N PRO A 153 -8.95 3.38 -1.85
CA PRO A 153 -7.80 4.10 -1.33
C PRO A 153 -8.23 5.42 -0.67
N VAL A 154 -7.75 5.65 0.53
CA VAL A 154 -7.87 6.92 1.27
C VAL A 154 -6.61 7.73 1.13
N TYR A 155 -5.45 7.07 1.22
CA TYR A 155 -4.13 7.64 1.11
C TYR A 155 -3.17 6.67 0.43
N GLU A 156 -2.39 7.17 -0.48
CA GLU A 156 -1.22 6.50 -1.03
C GLU A 156 -0.13 7.57 -1.24
N GLY A 157 1.03 7.36 -0.67
CA GLY A 157 2.09 8.36 -0.77
C GLY A 157 3.43 7.89 -0.24
N LYS A 158 4.39 8.79 -0.36
CA LYS A 158 5.74 8.65 0.16
C LYS A 158 6.07 9.86 1.01
N LEU A 159 6.84 9.64 2.04
CA LEU A 159 7.40 10.69 2.88
C LEU A 159 8.82 10.32 3.29
N THR A 160 9.59 11.31 3.72
CA THR A 160 10.92 11.08 4.23
C THR A 160 10.96 11.41 5.72
N LEU A 161 11.46 10.48 6.52
CA LEU A 161 11.80 10.68 7.91
C LEU A 161 13.32 10.94 8.01
N ASN A 162 13.72 11.99 8.71
CA ASN A 162 15.09 12.48 8.65
C ASN A 162 15.95 12.04 9.84
N ARG A 163 15.33 11.64 10.94
CA ARG A 163 16.05 11.28 12.17
C ARG A 163 15.16 10.51 13.15
N PRO A 164 15.76 9.71 14.04
CA PRO A 164 15.05 9.11 15.16
C PRO A 164 14.31 10.16 16.02
N GLY A 165 13.11 9.79 16.46
CA GLY A 165 12.18 10.66 17.20
C GLY A 165 11.30 11.55 16.31
N GLU A 166 11.47 11.55 14.98
CA GLU A 166 10.58 12.30 14.08
C GLU A 166 9.27 11.55 13.88
N GLU A 167 8.15 12.22 14.14
CA GLU A 167 6.79 11.77 13.80
C GLU A 167 6.23 12.58 12.63
N ARG A 168 5.60 11.90 11.69
CA ARG A 168 4.92 12.49 10.54
C ARG A 168 3.49 11.99 10.42
N ALA A 169 2.54 12.93 10.40
CA ALA A 169 1.15 12.65 10.05
C ALA A 169 1.06 12.16 8.59
N LEU A 170 0.37 11.04 8.37
CA LEU A 170 0.02 10.55 7.04
C LEU A 170 -1.27 11.22 6.57
N ILE A 171 -2.35 10.99 7.32
CA ILE A 171 -3.68 11.53 7.02
C ILE A 171 -4.59 11.43 8.24
N GLY A 172 -5.49 12.42 8.39
CA GLY A 172 -6.68 12.33 9.22
C GLY A 172 -7.94 12.39 8.35
N PHE A 173 -8.99 11.64 8.71
CA PHE A 173 -10.28 11.66 8.03
C PHE A 173 -11.42 11.25 8.96
N ARG A 174 -12.65 11.40 8.51
CA ARG A 174 -13.85 10.94 9.22
C ARG A 174 -14.60 9.90 8.42
N MET A 175 -15.10 8.90 9.13
CA MET A 175 -16.05 7.93 8.61
C MET A 175 -17.44 8.23 9.19
N LYS A 176 -18.47 8.05 8.37
CA LYS A 176 -19.87 8.13 8.76
C LYS A 176 -20.68 7.11 7.98
N ASP A 177 -21.48 6.30 8.66
CA ASP A 177 -22.28 5.23 8.06
C ASP A 177 -21.41 4.28 7.21
N GLN A 178 -20.21 3.94 7.70
CA GLN A 178 -19.18 3.13 7.04
C GLN A 178 -18.64 3.73 5.72
N LYS A 179 -18.86 5.01 5.48
CA LYS A 179 -18.37 5.72 4.30
C LYS A 179 -17.42 6.83 4.68
N LEU A 180 -16.43 7.04 3.83
CA LEU A 180 -15.53 8.18 3.95
C LEU A 180 -16.30 9.48 3.72
N VAL A 181 -16.12 10.46 4.60
CA VAL A 181 -16.54 11.85 4.40
C VAL A 181 -15.41 12.56 3.65
N PRO A 182 -15.52 12.77 2.32
CA PRO A 182 -14.37 13.15 1.48
C PRO A 182 -13.73 14.47 1.88
N GLU A 183 -14.54 15.46 2.26
CA GLU A 183 -14.13 16.80 2.69
C GLU A 183 -13.45 16.83 4.06
N SER A 184 -13.51 15.72 4.80
CA SER A 184 -12.86 15.58 6.12
C SER A 184 -11.38 15.17 6.04
N ARG A 185 -10.88 14.85 4.85
CA ARG A 185 -9.46 14.50 4.66
C ARG A 185 -8.59 15.71 5.04
N SER A 186 -7.61 15.44 5.90
CA SER A 186 -6.68 16.44 6.39
C SER A 186 -5.27 15.89 6.41
N PHE A 187 -4.35 16.67 5.87
CA PHE A 187 -2.90 16.44 5.94
C PHE A 187 -2.22 17.40 6.91
N ALA A 188 -3.01 18.12 7.72
CA ALA A 188 -2.48 18.97 8.76
C ALA A 188 -1.63 18.17 9.73
N PRO A 189 -0.50 18.69 10.22
CA PRO A 189 0.33 18.00 11.19
C PRO A 189 -0.44 17.65 12.46
N PHE A 190 -0.23 16.46 12.99
CA PHE A 190 -0.66 16.00 14.30
C PHE A 190 0.32 14.95 14.80
N GLU A 191 0.33 14.73 16.08
CA GLU A 191 1.17 13.73 16.74
C GLU A 191 0.25 12.74 17.45
N ILE A 192 0.54 11.43 17.25
CA ILE A 192 -0.14 10.34 17.92
C ILE A 192 0.80 9.76 19.00
N PHE A 193 2.04 9.47 18.63
CA PHE A 193 3.04 8.85 19.51
C PHE A 193 3.44 9.77 20.67
N GLN A 194 3.79 11.02 20.42
CA GLN A 194 4.26 11.95 21.47
C GLN A 194 3.19 12.22 22.52
N GLY A 195 1.91 12.27 22.12
CA GLY A 195 0.82 12.37 23.08
C GLY A 195 0.66 11.14 23.98
N THR A 196 1.27 10.00 23.65
CA THR A 196 1.26 8.78 24.49
C THR A 196 2.31 8.84 25.60
N LEU A 197 3.46 9.50 25.35
CA LEU A 197 4.51 9.65 26.35
C LEU A 197 4.16 10.64 27.49
N GLU A 198 3.28 11.61 27.24
CA GLU A 198 2.83 12.55 28.29
C GLU A 198 1.91 11.91 29.33
N HIS A 199 1.21 10.82 29.00
CA HIS A 199 0.32 10.10 29.93
C HIS A 199 1.01 8.96 30.69
N ALA A 200 2.28 8.65 30.37
CA ALA A 200 3.07 7.59 31.01
C ALA A 200 3.99 8.09 32.13
N LYS A 201 3.90 9.37 32.49
CA LYS A 201 4.57 10.00 33.66
C LYS A 201 3.57 10.24 34.78
#